data_667205d1626f20abfbd525b1fb1295b3
#
_entry.id   667205d1626f20abfbd525b1fb1295b3
#
_cell.length_a   1.000
_cell.length_b   1.000
_cell.length_c   1.000
_cell.angle_alpha   90.00
_cell.angle_beta   90.00
_cell.angle_gamma   90.00
#
_symmetry.space_group_name_H-M   'P 1'
#
loop_
_entity.id
_entity.type
_entity.pdbx_description
1 polymer ?
#
loop_
_entity_poly.entity_id
_entity_poly.type
_entity_poly.pdbx_seq_one_letter_code
_entity_poly.pdbx_strand_id
1 'polypeptide(L)'
;MVLPETPLVLLIIILDFHLNAKSSLFPITMTEQIRTMKTEMLDVLENNILRFWMTKMVDQENGGFYGRIDGHDNLITDAEKGAILNARILWSFSAAYRVLSNRSPLTPHLSEYLDIATRAKDYFIDHFIDHEYGGVFWSLDSKGNPLNTRKQFYAIGFAIYGLSEYARATGDQEALDYALQLFECIEEHAFDHEHNGYIEATARDWSPIADMRLSELDANFPKSQNTHLHIIEPYANLYRCLKEFQSASTCNYVPAIGAVLPVTISVPWETIHAVEAALRNIIGIFTDRILNPATHHLDLFFEMDWTRGAGHLESYGHDIECSWLMHEAALVLGDREVLNKVEPIVRMVAEASEKGLRPDGSMIHEANLDTGHVDDDLHWWVQAENVVGWMNIYQYFGDEKALDRAVRCWDYIKANLIDYENGEWHWSRHPDGTLNLVDDKAGFWKCPYHNSRMCLEIIEREL
;
A
#
# COMPACT_ATOMS: atom_id res chain seq x y z
N MET A 1 35.26 68.46 11.92
CA MET A 1 35.80 67.58 10.86
C MET A 1 35.32 66.14 11.22
N VAL A 2 34.21 65.78 10.63
CA VAL A 2 33.49 64.50 10.93
C VAL A 2 33.94 63.53 9.87
N LEU A 3 34.48 62.39 10.29
CA LEU A 3 34.77 61.25 9.39
C LEU A 3 33.53 60.44 9.24
N PRO A 4 33.20 59.89 8.05
CA PRO A 4 32.00 59.14 7.80
C PRO A 4 32.16 57.68 8.26
N GLU A 5 31.16 57.18 9.00
CA GLU A 5 30.97 55.75 9.23
C GLU A 5 30.54 55.06 7.93
N THR A 6 31.30 54.10 7.45
CA THR A 6 31.01 53.22 6.31
C THR A 6 31.22 51.75 6.70
N PRO A 7 30.68 50.78 6.04
CA PRO A 7 29.42 50.11 6.36
C PRO A 7 29.71 48.66 6.77
N LEU A 8 29.49 48.35 8.03
CA LEU A 8 29.52 46.98 8.55
C LEU A 8 28.39 46.08 7.96
N VAL A 9 27.30 46.73 7.51
CA VAL A 9 26.13 46.05 6.97
C VAL A 9 26.40 45.43 5.58
N LEU A 10 27.24 46.08 4.76
CA LEU A 10 27.54 45.55 3.41
C LEU A 10 28.46 44.32 3.44
N LEU A 11 29.28 44.20 4.49
CA LEU A 11 30.20 43.07 4.67
C LEU A 11 29.46 41.81 5.16
N ILE A 12 28.40 41.99 5.95
CA ILE A 12 27.56 40.88 6.45
C ILE A 12 26.72 40.31 5.31
N ILE A 13 26.16 41.16 4.44
CA ILE A 13 25.36 40.69 3.27
C ILE A 13 26.23 39.96 2.24
N ILE A 14 27.47 40.39 2.03
CA ILE A 14 28.40 39.71 1.12
C ILE A 14 28.93 38.39 1.72
N LEU A 15 29.09 38.32 3.03
CA LEU A 15 29.46 37.07 3.72
C LEU A 15 28.31 36.06 3.74
N ASP A 16 27.06 36.48 3.92
CA ASP A 16 25.89 35.60 3.83
C ASP A 16 25.65 35.07 2.40
N PHE A 17 25.88 35.92 1.37
CA PHE A 17 25.80 35.46 -0.02
C PHE A 17 26.95 34.51 -0.40
N HIS A 18 28.14 34.64 0.19
CA HIS A 18 29.25 33.71 -0.04
C HIS A 18 29.16 32.44 0.79
N LEU A 19 28.47 32.45 1.94
CA LEU A 19 28.21 31.26 2.74
C LEU A 19 27.07 30.42 2.13
N ASN A 20 26.01 31.05 1.62
CA ASN A 20 24.93 30.35 0.91
C ASN A 20 25.32 29.85 -0.50
N ALA A 21 26.28 30.48 -1.16
CA ALA A 21 26.81 30.00 -2.45
C ALA A 21 27.86 28.88 -2.30
N LYS A 22 28.37 28.63 -1.09
CA LYS A 22 29.29 27.50 -0.83
C LYS A 22 28.61 26.24 -0.31
N SER A 23 27.31 26.27 0.04
CA SER A 23 26.57 25.10 0.48
C SER A 23 26.21 24.10 -0.64
N SER A 24 26.49 24.43 -1.91
CA SER A 24 26.19 23.59 -3.08
C SER A 24 27.38 22.84 -3.68
N LEU A 25 28.54 22.79 -2.99
CA LEU A 25 29.79 22.21 -3.52
C LEU A 25 30.24 20.89 -2.85
N PHE A 26 29.54 20.42 -1.82
CA PHE A 26 29.77 19.08 -1.28
C PHE A 26 28.69 18.14 -1.78
N PRO A 27 29.03 16.93 -2.23
CA PRO A 27 28.03 15.94 -2.57
C PRO A 27 27.18 15.68 -1.30
N ILE A 28 25.85 15.78 -1.47
CA ILE A 28 24.88 15.50 -0.40
C ILE A 28 25.16 14.07 0.08
N THR A 29 25.31 13.90 1.40
CA THR A 29 25.53 12.55 1.96
C THR A 29 24.28 11.70 1.82
N MET A 30 24.42 10.38 1.77
CA MET A 30 23.30 9.44 1.69
C MET A 30 22.28 9.68 2.83
N THR A 31 22.76 9.91 4.06
CA THR A 31 21.92 10.25 5.21
C THR A 31 21.14 11.55 5.02
N GLU A 32 21.73 12.53 4.37
CA GLU A 32 21.06 13.81 4.09
C GLU A 32 20.02 13.67 2.97
N GLN A 33 20.29 12.86 1.95
CA GLN A 33 19.30 12.52 0.90
C GLN A 33 18.06 11.85 1.51
N ILE A 34 18.25 10.85 2.36
CA ILE A 34 17.15 10.15 3.05
C ILE A 34 16.36 11.11 3.94
N ARG A 35 17.03 11.97 4.68
CA ARG A 35 16.36 12.96 5.53
C ARG A 35 15.53 13.95 4.72
N THR A 36 16.06 14.44 3.60
CA THR A 36 15.34 15.31 2.68
C THR A 36 14.12 14.61 2.11
N MET A 37 14.29 13.39 1.60
CA MET A 37 13.22 12.56 1.07
C MET A 37 12.10 12.33 2.10
N LYS A 38 12.42 11.97 3.35
CA LYS A 38 11.43 11.81 4.43
C LYS A 38 10.67 13.11 4.72
N THR A 39 11.34 14.25 4.68
CA THR A 39 10.71 15.56 4.93
C THR A 39 9.75 15.93 3.80
N GLU A 40 10.17 15.75 2.56
CA GLU A 40 9.34 16.01 1.37
C GLU A 40 8.14 15.06 1.31
N MET A 41 8.34 13.77 1.62
CA MET A 41 7.26 12.78 1.66
C MET A 41 6.24 13.07 2.76
N LEU A 42 6.68 13.56 3.92
CA LEU A 42 5.78 14.00 4.98
C LEU A 42 4.90 15.17 4.51
N ASP A 43 5.48 16.17 3.86
CA ASP A 43 4.73 17.30 3.32
C ASP A 43 3.71 16.86 2.25
N VAL A 44 4.12 16.00 1.32
CA VAL A 44 3.23 15.45 0.28
C VAL A 44 2.12 14.60 0.90
N LEU A 45 2.43 13.77 1.89
CA LEU A 45 1.44 12.97 2.60
C LEU A 45 0.36 13.84 3.25
N GLU A 46 0.77 14.82 4.07
CA GLU A 46 -0.17 15.64 4.85
C GLU A 46 -0.91 16.67 3.99
N ASN A 47 -0.19 17.39 3.11
CA ASN A 47 -0.71 18.56 2.41
C ASN A 47 -1.25 18.28 0.99
N ASN A 48 -0.90 17.14 0.39
CA ASN A 48 -1.41 16.75 -0.93
C ASN A 48 -2.35 15.54 -0.83
N ILE A 49 -1.86 14.37 -0.37
CA ILE A 49 -2.63 13.13 -0.39
C ILE A 49 -3.77 13.16 0.64
N LEU A 50 -3.45 13.14 1.94
CA LEU A 50 -4.49 13.03 2.99
C LEU A 50 -5.47 14.18 2.95
N ARG A 51 -4.99 15.40 2.69
CA ARG A 51 -5.85 16.58 2.57
C ARG A 51 -6.88 16.43 1.45
N PHE A 52 -6.48 15.92 0.27
CA PHE A 52 -7.41 15.67 -0.84
C PHE A 52 -8.53 14.73 -0.41
N TRP A 53 -8.19 13.60 0.20
CA TRP A 53 -9.16 12.58 0.60
C TRP A 53 -10.10 13.06 1.71
N MET A 54 -9.60 13.83 2.68
CA MET A 54 -10.42 14.43 3.74
C MET A 54 -11.40 15.48 3.23
N THR A 55 -11.02 16.25 2.20
CA THR A 55 -11.77 17.42 1.78
C THR A 55 -12.65 17.21 0.55
N LYS A 56 -12.22 16.32 -0.37
CA LYS A 56 -12.93 16.12 -1.65
C LYS A 56 -13.71 14.82 -1.73
N MET A 57 -13.30 13.79 -0.98
CA MET A 57 -13.91 12.46 -1.11
C MET A 57 -14.92 12.11 -0.03
N VAL A 58 -15.04 12.87 1.04
CA VAL A 58 -16.03 12.60 2.10
C VAL A 58 -17.46 12.88 1.60
N ASP A 59 -18.28 11.83 1.55
CA ASP A 59 -19.72 11.95 1.18
C ASP A 59 -20.54 12.34 2.42
N GLN A 60 -20.93 13.60 2.49
CA GLN A 60 -21.72 14.13 3.61
C GLN A 60 -23.21 13.79 3.49
N GLU A 61 -23.68 13.41 2.31
CA GLU A 61 -25.10 13.15 2.05
C GLU A 61 -25.46 11.68 2.33
N ASN A 62 -24.64 10.75 1.80
CA ASN A 62 -24.94 9.31 1.84
C ASN A 62 -23.99 8.51 2.77
N GLY A 63 -23.09 9.21 3.46
CA GLY A 63 -22.09 8.55 4.34
C GLY A 63 -20.90 7.96 3.58
N GLY A 64 -19.87 7.54 4.34
CA GLY A 64 -18.64 7.03 3.75
C GLY A 64 -17.94 8.04 2.84
N PHE A 65 -17.55 7.58 1.66
CA PHE A 65 -16.81 8.38 0.68
C PHE A 65 -17.45 8.28 -0.69
N TYR A 66 -17.27 9.32 -1.52
CA TYR A 66 -17.65 9.27 -2.92
C TYR A 66 -16.87 8.21 -3.67
N GLY A 67 -17.50 7.61 -4.68
CA GLY A 67 -16.89 6.52 -5.44
C GLY A 67 -15.89 6.98 -6.50
N ARG A 68 -15.96 8.27 -6.97
CA ARG A 68 -15.19 8.66 -8.15
C ARG A 68 -14.98 10.16 -8.29
N ILE A 69 -13.73 10.54 -8.63
CA ILE A 69 -13.36 11.81 -9.27
C ILE A 69 -12.65 11.44 -10.57
N ASP A 70 -13.11 11.95 -11.72
CA ASP A 70 -12.52 11.65 -13.01
C ASP A 70 -11.14 12.33 -13.22
N GLY A 71 -10.47 12.01 -14.33
CA GLY A 71 -9.15 12.57 -14.66
C GLY A 71 -9.14 14.09 -14.92
N HIS A 72 -10.31 14.71 -15.03
CA HIS A 72 -10.51 16.15 -15.17
C HIS A 72 -10.95 16.84 -13.87
N ASP A 73 -10.78 16.19 -12.72
CA ASP A 73 -11.17 16.68 -11.39
C ASP A 73 -12.70 16.89 -11.19
N ASN A 74 -13.55 16.26 -11.99
CA ASN A 74 -14.99 16.31 -11.77
C ASN A 74 -15.42 15.22 -10.78
N LEU A 75 -16.13 15.62 -9.71
CA LEU A 75 -16.75 14.69 -8.78
C LEU A 75 -17.99 14.05 -9.41
N ILE A 76 -18.02 12.72 -9.46
CA ILE A 76 -19.15 11.91 -9.95
C ILE A 76 -19.92 11.38 -8.73
N THR A 77 -20.94 12.12 -8.33
CA THR A 77 -21.66 11.91 -7.06
C THR A 77 -22.52 10.64 -7.03
N ASP A 78 -22.89 10.10 -8.19
CA ASP A 78 -23.69 8.89 -8.34
C ASP A 78 -22.86 7.64 -8.69
N ALA A 79 -21.53 7.74 -8.67
CA ALA A 79 -20.65 6.62 -8.89
C ALA A 79 -20.79 5.54 -7.79
N GLU A 80 -20.62 4.29 -8.18
CA GLU A 80 -20.55 3.17 -7.22
C GLU A 80 -19.39 3.31 -6.24
N LYS A 81 -19.57 2.80 -5.03
CA LYS A 81 -18.56 2.79 -3.97
C LYS A 81 -17.91 1.41 -3.93
N GLY A 82 -16.63 1.32 -4.30
CA GLY A 82 -15.88 0.07 -4.29
C GLY A 82 -15.43 -0.35 -2.89
N ALA A 83 -15.46 -1.64 -2.60
CA ALA A 83 -14.93 -2.17 -1.34
C ALA A 83 -13.44 -1.90 -1.20
N ILE A 84 -12.68 -2.07 -2.28
CA ILE A 84 -11.23 -1.81 -2.30
C ILE A 84 -10.94 -0.36 -1.94
N LEU A 85 -11.62 0.60 -2.58
CA LEU A 85 -11.47 2.02 -2.29
C LEU A 85 -11.66 2.32 -0.80
N ASN A 86 -12.77 1.83 -0.22
CA ASN A 86 -13.13 2.14 1.16
C ASN A 86 -12.21 1.43 2.18
N ALA A 87 -11.81 0.19 1.94
CA ALA A 87 -10.85 -0.53 2.77
C ALA A 87 -9.46 0.13 2.75
N ARG A 88 -9.02 0.61 1.59
CA ARG A 88 -7.73 1.30 1.42
C ARG A 88 -7.73 2.70 2.04
N ILE A 89 -8.86 3.42 2.03
CA ILE A 89 -9.02 4.66 2.79
C ILE A 89 -8.90 4.36 4.30
N LEU A 90 -9.59 3.35 4.79
CA LEU A 90 -9.50 2.92 6.19
C LEU A 90 -8.05 2.63 6.58
N TRP A 91 -7.33 1.85 5.78
CA TRP A 91 -5.93 1.54 6.03
C TRP A 91 -5.06 2.80 6.07
N SER A 92 -5.18 3.66 5.04
CA SER A 92 -4.31 4.84 4.88
C SER A 92 -4.42 5.82 6.03
N PHE A 93 -5.64 6.10 6.50
CA PHE A 93 -5.85 7.04 7.60
C PHE A 93 -5.52 6.42 8.96
N SER A 94 -5.74 5.12 9.14
CA SER A 94 -5.32 4.39 10.35
C SER A 94 -3.80 4.37 10.48
N ALA A 95 -3.10 4.04 9.41
CA ALA A 95 -1.64 4.03 9.37
C ALA A 95 -1.05 5.44 9.54
N ALA A 96 -1.63 6.46 8.89
CA ALA A 96 -1.21 7.84 9.07
C ALA A 96 -1.36 8.28 10.54
N TYR A 97 -2.50 8.00 11.17
CA TYR A 97 -2.71 8.29 12.59
C TYR A 97 -1.67 7.58 13.47
N ARG A 98 -1.45 6.28 13.28
CA ARG A 98 -0.49 5.49 14.05
C ARG A 98 0.95 6.00 13.89
N VAL A 99 1.40 6.14 12.66
CA VAL A 99 2.80 6.52 12.35
C VAL A 99 3.10 7.95 12.80
N LEU A 100 2.20 8.89 12.52
CA LEU A 100 2.44 10.30 12.81
C LEU A 100 2.27 10.62 14.30
N SER A 101 1.36 9.94 15.02
CA SER A 101 1.25 10.08 16.48
C SER A 101 2.49 9.60 17.23
N ASN A 102 3.14 8.54 16.73
CA ASN A 102 4.39 8.03 17.30
C ASN A 102 5.58 9.00 17.10
N ARG A 103 5.56 9.82 16.04
CA ARG A 103 6.59 10.85 15.81
C ARG A 103 6.45 12.04 16.73
N SER A 104 5.24 12.56 16.88
CA SER A 104 4.93 13.67 17.77
C SER A 104 3.43 13.73 18.05
N PRO A 105 3.03 13.74 19.33
CA PRO A 105 1.62 13.95 19.69
C PRO A 105 1.11 15.37 19.35
N LEU A 106 2.00 16.27 18.95
CA LEU A 106 1.69 17.63 18.51
C LEU A 106 1.60 17.74 16.96
N THR A 107 1.66 16.61 16.23
CA THR A 107 1.45 16.62 14.79
C THR A 107 0.09 17.23 14.46
N PRO A 108 0.01 18.22 13.57
CA PRO A 108 -1.27 18.80 13.14
C PRO A 108 -2.18 17.71 12.56
N HIS A 109 -3.51 17.91 12.69
CA HIS A 109 -4.55 17.06 12.07
C HIS A 109 -4.65 15.60 12.57
N LEU A 110 -3.90 15.17 13.61
CA LEU A 110 -3.99 13.79 14.10
C LEU A 110 -5.42 13.36 14.45
N SER A 111 -6.20 14.24 15.12
CA SER A 111 -7.60 13.95 15.44
C SER A 111 -8.46 13.81 14.18
N GLU A 112 -8.18 14.63 13.16
CA GLU A 112 -8.90 14.57 11.89
C GLU A 112 -8.61 13.26 11.13
N TYR A 113 -7.35 12.77 11.18
CA TYR A 113 -7.00 11.46 10.60
C TYR A 113 -7.74 10.32 11.30
N LEU A 114 -7.82 10.37 12.64
CA LEU A 114 -8.59 9.39 13.40
C LEU A 114 -10.09 9.48 13.09
N ASP A 115 -10.65 10.67 12.98
CA ASP A 115 -12.07 10.87 12.65
C ASP A 115 -12.40 10.27 11.27
N ILE A 116 -11.52 10.45 10.28
CA ILE A 116 -11.67 9.86 8.93
C ILE A 116 -11.52 8.34 8.99
N ALA A 117 -10.52 7.82 9.72
CA ALA A 117 -10.34 6.38 9.89
C ALA A 117 -11.56 5.74 10.56
N THR A 118 -12.09 6.37 11.62
CA THR A 118 -13.29 5.90 12.33
C THR A 118 -14.51 5.93 11.40
N ARG A 119 -14.71 7.02 10.65
CA ARG A 119 -15.76 7.10 9.63
C ARG A 119 -15.65 5.97 8.60
N ALA A 120 -14.43 5.69 8.15
CA ALA A 120 -14.19 4.62 7.18
C ALA A 120 -14.50 3.24 7.78
N LYS A 121 -14.06 2.97 9.02
CA LYS A 121 -14.35 1.73 9.76
C LYS A 121 -15.84 1.52 9.95
N ASP A 122 -16.54 2.51 10.49
CA ASP A 122 -17.96 2.41 10.79
C ASP A 122 -18.77 2.18 9.51
N TYR A 123 -18.52 3.00 8.46
CA TYR A 123 -19.20 2.82 7.18
C TYR A 123 -18.88 1.47 6.53
N PHE A 124 -17.66 0.98 6.64
CA PHE A 124 -17.28 -0.32 6.07
C PHE A 124 -18.01 -1.46 6.77
N ILE A 125 -18.07 -1.45 8.09
CA ILE A 125 -18.78 -2.47 8.88
C ILE A 125 -20.30 -2.43 8.60
N ASP A 126 -20.88 -1.24 8.59
CA ASP A 126 -22.34 -1.08 8.44
C ASP A 126 -22.85 -1.41 7.04
N HIS A 127 -22.03 -1.18 5.98
CA HIS A 127 -22.51 -1.25 4.60
C HIS A 127 -21.83 -2.31 3.74
N PHE A 128 -20.51 -2.55 3.90
CA PHE A 128 -19.76 -3.51 3.06
C PHE A 128 -19.75 -4.91 3.62
N ILE A 129 -19.82 -5.10 4.93
CA ILE A 129 -19.92 -6.45 5.52
C ILE A 129 -21.27 -7.06 5.17
N ASP A 130 -21.25 -8.28 4.63
CA ASP A 130 -22.46 -9.07 4.40
C ASP A 130 -22.84 -9.82 5.68
N HIS A 131 -23.73 -9.23 6.47
CA HIS A 131 -24.14 -9.81 7.76
C HIS A 131 -25.01 -11.09 7.62
N GLU A 132 -25.43 -11.45 6.40
CA GLU A 132 -26.21 -12.66 6.15
C GLU A 132 -25.31 -13.86 5.82
N TYR A 133 -24.33 -13.68 4.92
CA TYR A 133 -23.44 -14.73 4.45
C TYR A 133 -21.99 -14.59 4.93
N GLY A 134 -21.62 -13.47 5.53
CA GLY A 134 -20.24 -13.15 5.84
C GLY A 134 -19.47 -12.59 4.63
N GLY A 135 -18.21 -12.21 4.86
CA GLY A 135 -17.38 -11.59 3.85
C GLY A 135 -17.82 -10.16 3.47
N VAL A 136 -17.44 -9.70 2.29
CA VAL A 136 -17.59 -8.32 1.85
C VAL A 136 -18.33 -8.27 0.53
N PHE A 137 -19.24 -7.30 0.33
CA PHE A 137 -19.78 -6.95 -0.98
C PHE A 137 -18.69 -6.31 -1.83
N TRP A 138 -18.66 -6.63 -3.13
CA TRP A 138 -17.70 -6.04 -4.06
C TRP A 138 -17.90 -4.54 -4.23
N SER A 139 -19.17 -4.11 -4.40
CA SER A 139 -19.49 -2.70 -4.47
C SER A 139 -20.90 -2.37 -3.95
N LEU A 140 -21.08 -1.11 -3.60
CA LEU A 140 -22.37 -0.51 -3.23
C LEU A 140 -22.77 0.54 -4.26
N ASP A 141 -24.05 0.84 -4.34
CA ASP A 141 -24.50 2.03 -5.05
C ASP A 141 -24.04 3.32 -4.31
N SER A 142 -24.23 4.47 -4.93
CA SER A 142 -23.85 5.76 -4.33
C SER A 142 -24.54 6.05 -2.99
N LYS A 143 -25.65 5.38 -2.69
CA LYS A 143 -26.43 5.54 -1.45
C LYS A 143 -26.07 4.53 -0.36
N GLY A 144 -25.14 3.61 -0.65
CA GLY A 144 -24.67 2.61 0.31
C GLY A 144 -25.45 1.29 0.30
N ASN A 145 -26.30 1.03 -0.71
CA ASN A 145 -26.95 -0.28 -0.84
C ASN A 145 -26.08 -1.25 -1.64
N PRO A 146 -26.08 -2.55 -1.31
CA PRO A 146 -25.33 -3.56 -2.07
C PRO A 146 -25.70 -3.53 -3.57
N LEU A 147 -24.68 -3.35 -4.44
CA LEU A 147 -24.82 -3.31 -5.89
C LEU A 147 -24.28 -4.58 -6.52
N ASN A 148 -23.01 -4.87 -6.35
CA ASN A 148 -22.39 -6.12 -6.76
C ASN A 148 -22.04 -6.92 -5.50
N THR A 149 -22.68 -8.05 -5.33
CA THR A 149 -22.61 -8.85 -4.10
C THR A 149 -21.63 -10.02 -4.18
N ARG A 150 -20.92 -10.19 -5.31
CA ARG A 150 -19.88 -11.24 -5.46
C ARG A 150 -18.81 -11.09 -4.36
N LYS A 151 -18.23 -12.20 -3.96
CA LYS A 151 -17.14 -12.23 -3.00
C LYS A 151 -15.81 -12.30 -3.77
N GLN A 152 -15.08 -11.19 -3.80
CA GLN A 152 -13.71 -11.17 -4.30
C GLN A 152 -12.75 -11.24 -3.10
N PHE A 153 -11.93 -12.27 -3.06
CA PHE A 153 -11.04 -12.49 -1.91
C PHE A 153 -9.96 -11.41 -1.81
N TYR A 154 -9.60 -10.80 -2.91
CA TYR A 154 -8.81 -9.57 -2.97
C TYR A 154 -9.42 -8.45 -2.10
N ALA A 155 -10.71 -8.17 -2.23
CA ALA A 155 -11.38 -7.13 -1.45
C ALA A 155 -11.53 -7.52 0.04
N ILE A 156 -11.76 -8.80 0.33
CA ILE A 156 -11.80 -9.32 1.70
C ILE A 156 -10.40 -9.16 2.35
N GLY A 157 -9.32 -9.42 1.61
CA GLY A 157 -7.94 -9.16 2.04
C GLY A 157 -7.73 -7.70 2.44
N PHE A 158 -8.13 -6.75 1.60
CA PHE A 158 -8.03 -5.32 1.95
C PHE A 158 -8.89 -4.90 3.14
N ALA A 159 -10.06 -5.53 3.32
CA ALA A 159 -10.87 -5.30 4.51
C ALA A 159 -10.14 -5.74 5.79
N ILE A 160 -9.51 -6.92 5.77
CA ILE A 160 -8.65 -7.40 6.88
C ILE A 160 -7.52 -6.40 7.13
N TYR A 161 -6.89 -5.90 6.06
CA TYR A 161 -5.77 -4.98 6.15
C TYR A 161 -6.16 -3.66 6.82
N GLY A 162 -7.26 -3.04 6.36
CA GLY A 162 -7.77 -1.80 6.92
C GLY A 162 -8.23 -1.94 8.36
N LEU A 163 -9.01 -2.98 8.68
CA LEU A 163 -9.53 -3.23 10.02
C LEU A 163 -8.43 -3.59 11.03
N SER A 164 -7.46 -4.43 10.64
CA SER A 164 -6.33 -4.77 11.52
C SER A 164 -5.41 -3.56 11.76
N GLU A 165 -5.22 -2.68 10.77
CA GLU A 165 -4.45 -1.45 10.96
C GLU A 165 -5.18 -0.46 11.86
N TYR A 166 -6.51 -0.34 11.73
CA TYR A 166 -7.31 0.47 12.64
C TYR A 166 -7.23 -0.06 14.08
N ALA A 167 -7.33 -1.37 14.27
CA ALA A 167 -7.16 -2.00 15.57
C ALA A 167 -5.77 -1.74 16.17
N ARG A 168 -4.71 -1.82 15.36
CA ARG A 168 -3.33 -1.46 15.78
C ARG A 168 -3.21 0.00 16.21
N ALA A 169 -3.86 0.90 15.47
CA ALA A 169 -3.80 2.34 15.70
C ALA A 169 -4.57 2.78 16.94
N THR A 170 -5.67 2.07 17.30
CA THR A 170 -6.64 2.53 18.31
C THR A 170 -6.85 1.58 19.49
N GLY A 171 -6.54 0.30 19.32
CA GLY A 171 -6.92 -0.76 20.27
C GLY A 171 -8.40 -1.15 20.17
N ASP A 172 -9.05 -0.91 19.05
CA ASP A 172 -10.46 -1.21 18.83
C ASP A 172 -10.69 -2.72 18.66
N GLN A 173 -11.44 -3.32 19.60
CA GLN A 173 -11.73 -4.76 19.60
C GLN A 173 -12.69 -5.14 18.48
N GLU A 174 -13.69 -4.30 18.17
CA GLU A 174 -14.67 -4.57 17.13
C GLU A 174 -14.00 -4.70 15.76
N ALA A 175 -13.08 -3.78 15.43
CA ALA A 175 -12.31 -3.85 14.20
C ALA A 175 -11.45 -5.12 14.12
N LEU A 176 -10.83 -5.54 15.23
CA LEU A 176 -10.09 -6.78 15.27
C LEU A 176 -10.99 -8.01 15.10
N ASP A 177 -12.15 -8.03 15.73
CA ASP A 177 -13.09 -9.14 15.64
C ASP A 177 -13.58 -9.33 14.20
N TYR A 178 -13.89 -8.22 13.49
CA TYR A 178 -14.23 -8.29 12.06
C TYR A 178 -13.06 -8.70 11.18
N ALA A 179 -11.85 -8.22 11.47
CA ALA A 179 -10.66 -8.67 10.73
C ALA A 179 -10.44 -10.19 10.85
N LEU A 180 -10.65 -10.75 12.05
CA LEU A 180 -10.55 -12.19 12.30
C LEU A 180 -11.68 -12.98 11.63
N GLN A 181 -12.91 -12.51 11.67
CA GLN A 181 -14.03 -13.12 10.95
C GLN A 181 -13.78 -13.17 9.43
N LEU A 182 -13.22 -12.09 8.86
CA LEU A 182 -12.89 -12.04 7.44
C LEU A 182 -11.69 -12.94 7.10
N PHE A 183 -10.72 -13.10 7.99
CA PHE A 183 -9.65 -14.09 7.87
C PHE A 183 -10.24 -15.50 7.80
N GLU A 184 -11.15 -15.85 8.72
CA GLU A 184 -11.85 -17.14 8.70
C GLU A 184 -12.64 -17.35 7.39
N CYS A 185 -13.29 -16.30 6.85
CA CYS A 185 -13.97 -16.38 5.55
C CYS A 185 -13.01 -16.72 4.39
N ILE A 186 -11.79 -16.16 4.38
CA ILE A 186 -10.80 -16.52 3.34
C ILE A 186 -10.34 -17.96 3.50
N GLU A 187 -10.01 -18.39 4.73
CA GLU A 187 -9.53 -19.76 4.99
C GLU A 187 -10.61 -20.82 4.73
N GLU A 188 -11.89 -20.50 4.95
CA GLU A 188 -13.00 -21.45 4.74
C GLU A 188 -13.40 -21.52 3.26
N HIS A 189 -13.44 -20.39 2.55
CA HIS A 189 -14.10 -20.30 1.23
C HIS A 189 -13.14 -20.08 0.05
N ALA A 190 -11.94 -19.54 0.28
CA ALA A 190 -10.96 -19.33 -0.79
C ALA A 190 -9.88 -20.41 -0.83
N PHE A 191 -9.55 -21.00 0.32
CA PHE A 191 -8.42 -21.92 0.41
C PHE A 191 -8.68 -23.23 -0.32
N ASP A 192 -7.81 -23.57 -1.27
CA ASP A 192 -7.87 -24.83 -2.02
C ASP A 192 -7.16 -25.94 -1.24
N HIS A 193 -7.94 -26.81 -0.61
CA HIS A 193 -7.43 -27.92 0.19
C HIS A 193 -6.77 -29.04 -0.63
N GLU A 194 -7.00 -29.10 -1.96
CA GLU A 194 -6.45 -30.13 -2.82
C GLU A 194 -5.06 -29.75 -3.35
N HIS A 195 -4.91 -28.49 -3.83
CA HIS A 195 -3.70 -28.04 -4.51
C HIS A 195 -2.97 -26.92 -3.78
N ASN A 196 -3.51 -26.46 -2.64
CA ASN A 196 -3.03 -25.27 -1.90
C ASN A 196 -3.32 -23.95 -2.67
N GLY A 197 -3.23 -22.81 -1.97
CA GLY A 197 -3.48 -21.48 -2.52
C GLY A 197 -4.93 -21.06 -2.41
N TYR A 198 -5.25 -19.91 -2.98
CA TYR A 198 -6.52 -19.23 -2.80
C TYR A 198 -7.15 -18.93 -4.15
N ILE A 199 -8.47 -19.17 -4.27
CA ILE A 199 -9.23 -18.83 -5.48
C ILE A 199 -9.57 -17.32 -5.49
N GLU A 200 -9.93 -16.81 -6.69
CA GLU A 200 -10.19 -15.39 -6.90
C GLU A 200 -11.52 -14.91 -6.33
N ALA A 201 -12.60 -15.66 -6.58
CA ALA A 201 -13.94 -15.18 -6.28
C ALA A 201 -14.98 -16.30 -6.17
N THR A 202 -16.09 -15.96 -5.50
CA THR A 202 -17.31 -16.78 -5.43
C THR A 202 -18.57 -15.91 -5.58
N ALA A 203 -19.73 -16.52 -5.70
CA ALA A 203 -21.01 -15.84 -5.54
C ALA A 203 -21.21 -15.38 -4.09
N ARG A 204 -22.27 -14.59 -3.84
CA ARG A 204 -22.60 -14.06 -2.51
C ARG A 204 -22.73 -15.15 -1.45
N ASP A 205 -23.32 -16.30 -1.81
CA ASP A 205 -23.56 -17.45 -0.95
C ASP A 205 -22.44 -18.49 -0.97
N TRP A 206 -21.24 -18.05 -1.40
CA TRP A 206 -20.03 -18.86 -1.54
C TRP A 206 -20.05 -19.94 -2.62
N SER A 207 -21.14 -20.04 -3.40
CA SER A 207 -21.20 -20.97 -4.53
C SER A 207 -20.20 -20.56 -5.65
N PRO A 208 -19.68 -21.53 -6.43
CA PRO A 208 -18.77 -21.24 -7.53
C PRO A 208 -19.37 -20.32 -8.60
N ILE A 209 -18.53 -19.45 -9.19
CA ILE A 209 -18.88 -18.59 -10.33
C ILE A 209 -17.97 -18.87 -11.53
N ALA A 210 -18.48 -18.64 -12.73
CA ALA A 210 -17.72 -18.89 -13.96
C ALA A 210 -16.72 -17.76 -14.28
N ASP A 211 -17.07 -16.52 -14.00
CA ASP A 211 -16.19 -15.36 -14.19
C ASP A 211 -15.61 -14.92 -12.83
N MET A 212 -14.37 -15.31 -12.59
CA MET A 212 -13.66 -14.98 -11.34
C MET A 212 -12.77 -13.76 -11.48
N ARG A 213 -12.68 -13.14 -12.66
CA ARG A 213 -11.78 -12.02 -12.92
C ARG A 213 -11.94 -10.90 -11.90
N LEU A 214 -10.83 -10.32 -11.50
CA LEU A 214 -10.78 -9.16 -10.65
C LEU A 214 -11.26 -7.91 -11.42
N SER A 215 -10.83 -7.78 -12.67
CA SER A 215 -11.25 -6.74 -13.61
C SER A 215 -11.52 -7.31 -15.00
N GLU A 216 -12.13 -6.51 -15.89
CA GLU A 216 -12.36 -6.91 -17.29
C GLU A 216 -11.06 -7.03 -18.09
N LEU A 217 -9.97 -6.44 -17.61
CA LEU A 217 -8.65 -6.50 -18.24
C LEU A 217 -7.89 -7.78 -17.90
N ASP A 218 -8.28 -8.47 -16.84
CA ASP A 218 -7.60 -9.68 -16.39
C ASP A 218 -8.02 -10.91 -17.18
N ALA A 219 -7.11 -11.89 -17.27
CA ALA A 219 -7.44 -13.23 -17.74
C ALA A 219 -8.29 -13.97 -16.71
N ASN A 220 -9.27 -14.75 -17.17
CA ASN A 220 -10.16 -15.48 -16.25
C ASN A 220 -9.51 -16.81 -15.83
N PHE A 221 -8.80 -16.78 -14.74
CA PHE A 221 -8.18 -17.93 -14.09
C PHE A 221 -8.64 -18.03 -12.63
N PRO A 222 -8.66 -19.24 -12.05
CA PRO A 222 -9.09 -19.42 -10.67
C PRO A 222 -8.10 -18.92 -9.63
N LYS A 223 -6.83 -18.79 -9.97
CA LYS A 223 -5.77 -18.27 -9.08
C LYS A 223 -4.91 -17.23 -9.81
N SER A 224 -4.57 -16.14 -9.12
CA SER A 224 -3.65 -15.13 -9.63
C SER A 224 -2.57 -14.78 -8.61
N GLN A 225 -1.44 -14.32 -9.13
CA GLN A 225 -0.40 -13.71 -8.32
C GLN A 225 -0.95 -12.50 -7.53
N ASN A 226 -1.77 -11.67 -8.18
CA ASN A 226 -2.28 -10.42 -7.62
C ASN A 226 -3.14 -10.65 -6.37
N THR A 227 -4.10 -11.59 -6.43
CA THR A 227 -4.91 -11.94 -5.23
C THR A 227 -4.04 -12.52 -4.11
N HIS A 228 -3.07 -13.39 -4.43
CA HIS A 228 -2.15 -13.90 -3.41
C HIS A 228 -1.28 -12.79 -2.80
N LEU A 229 -0.85 -11.80 -3.59
CA LEU A 229 -0.07 -10.66 -3.09
C LEU A 229 -0.88 -9.82 -2.10
N HIS A 230 -2.18 -9.65 -2.36
CA HIS A 230 -3.06 -8.91 -1.48
C HIS A 230 -3.81 -9.77 -0.46
N ILE A 231 -3.34 -11.03 -0.25
CA ILE A 231 -3.60 -11.86 0.93
C ILE A 231 -2.37 -11.92 1.84
N ILE A 232 -1.13 -12.02 1.31
CA ILE A 232 0.08 -12.04 2.15
C ILE A 232 0.22 -10.76 2.97
N GLU A 233 -0.09 -9.62 2.37
CA GLU A 233 -0.01 -8.31 2.99
C GLU A 233 -0.94 -8.15 4.21
N PRO A 234 -2.28 -8.37 4.10
CA PRO A 234 -3.18 -8.31 5.24
C PRO A 234 -2.88 -9.40 6.30
N TYR A 235 -2.43 -10.58 5.90
CA TYR A 235 -2.05 -11.62 6.85
C TYR A 235 -0.81 -11.24 7.67
N ALA A 236 0.16 -10.60 7.04
CA ALA A 236 1.32 -10.05 7.74
C ALA A 236 0.90 -8.97 8.75
N ASN A 237 0.02 -8.03 8.33
CA ASN A 237 -0.45 -6.97 9.22
C ASN A 237 -1.34 -7.48 10.35
N LEU A 238 -2.24 -8.41 10.07
CA LEU A 238 -3.08 -9.06 11.09
C LEU A 238 -2.20 -9.81 12.11
N TYR A 239 -1.23 -10.60 11.65
CA TYR A 239 -0.30 -11.29 12.54
C TYR A 239 0.49 -10.33 13.42
N ARG A 240 1.00 -9.23 12.84
CA ARG A 240 1.66 -8.14 13.58
C ARG A 240 0.75 -7.55 14.65
N CYS A 241 -0.51 -7.23 14.30
CA CYS A 241 -1.53 -6.73 15.21
C CYS A 241 -1.71 -7.67 16.41
N LEU A 242 -1.88 -8.95 16.16
CA LEU A 242 -2.05 -9.97 17.19
C LEU A 242 -0.82 -10.11 18.11
N LYS A 243 0.39 -10.03 17.56
CA LYS A 243 1.64 -10.06 18.33
C LYS A 243 1.82 -8.82 19.21
N GLU A 244 1.46 -7.63 18.71
CA GLU A 244 1.49 -6.40 19.49
C GLU A 244 0.54 -6.48 20.68
N PHE A 245 -0.69 -6.95 20.50
CA PHE A 245 -1.66 -7.12 21.60
C PHE A 245 -1.26 -8.21 22.59
N GLN A 246 -0.73 -9.33 22.12
CA GLN A 246 -0.19 -10.36 23.01
C GLN A 246 0.95 -9.83 23.89
N SER A 247 1.84 -9.03 23.32
CA SER A 247 2.96 -8.42 24.05
C SER A 247 2.47 -7.37 25.07
N ALA A 248 1.48 -6.57 24.71
CA ALA A 248 0.89 -5.56 25.59
C ALA A 248 0.21 -6.19 26.82
N SER A 249 -0.50 -7.31 26.66
CA SER A 249 -1.15 -8.02 27.77
C SER A 249 -0.17 -8.65 28.77
N THR A 250 1.06 -8.95 28.37
CA THR A 250 2.09 -9.56 29.23
C THR A 250 2.96 -8.54 29.95
N CYS A 251 3.07 -7.29 29.46
CA CYS A 251 4.07 -6.30 29.92
C CYS A 251 3.50 -5.06 30.59
N ASN A 252 2.19 -4.89 30.80
CA ASN A 252 1.59 -3.60 31.16
C ASN A 252 2.03 -2.47 30.19
N TYR A 253 2.25 -2.80 28.94
CA TYR A 253 2.66 -1.86 27.90
C TYR A 253 1.50 -0.90 27.64
N VAL A 254 1.73 0.39 27.89
CA VAL A 254 0.85 1.47 27.45
C VAL A 254 1.30 1.81 26.04
N PRO A 255 0.45 1.67 25.01
CA PRO A 255 0.76 2.20 23.68
C PRO A 255 1.20 3.66 23.82
N ALA A 256 2.16 4.09 23.00
CA ALA A 256 2.77 5.43 23.05
C ALA A 256 1.79 6.59 22.80
N ILE A 257 0.52 6.31 22.58
CA ILE A 257 -0.57 7.27 22.45
C ILE A 257 -1.07 7.57 23.88
N GLY A 258 -1.00 8.83 24.31
CA GLY A 258 -1.36 9.31 25.63
C GLY A 258 -2.83 9.10 26.09
N ALA A 259 -3.48 8.05 25.61
CA ALA A 259 -4.77 7.56 26.07
C ALA A 259 -4.53 6.35 26.99
N VAL A 260 -4.59 6.61 28.30
CA VAL A 260 -4.57 5.62 29.36
C VAL A 260 -5.88 4.84 29.33
N LEU A 261 -5.94 3.77 28.55
CA LEU A 261 -6.84 2.66 28.83
C LEU A 261 -6.04 1.37 28.70
N PRO A 262 -5.98 0.52 29.73
CA PRO A 262 -5.46 -0.83 29.58
C PRO A 262 -6.50 -1.61 28.76
N VAL A 263 -6.42 -1.56 27.43
CA VAL A 263 -7.21 -2.43 26.59
C VAL A 263 -6.58 -3.82 26.69
N THR A 264 -7.15 -4.66 27.53
CA THR A 264 -6.77 -6.08 27.59
C THR A 264 -7.47 -6.79 26.44
N ILE A 265 -6.97 -6.63 25.22
CA ILE A 265 -7.38 -7.46 24.09
C ILE A 265 -6.80 -8.85 24.36
N SER A 266 -7.68 -9.82 24.59
CA SER A 266 -7.30 -11.22 24.76
C SER A 266 -7.64 -11.98 23.50
N VAL A 267 -6.62 -12.35 22.72
CA VAL A 267 -6.78 -13.21 21.56
C VAL A 267 -6.36 -14.62 21.95
N PRO A 268 -7.18 -15.66 21.66
CA PRO A 268 -6.80 -17.05 21.86
C PRO A 268 -5.49 -17.38 21.15
N TRP A 269 -4.63 -18.16 21.78
CA TRP A 269 -3.35 -18.53 21.19
C TRP A 269 -3.53 -19.36 19.90
N GLU A 270 -4.62 -20.14 19.83
CA GLU A 270 -5.01 -20.91 18.65
C GLU A 270 -5.22 -20.02 17.42
N THR A 271 -5.88 -18.89 17.61
CA THR A 271 -6.11 -17.89 16.54
C THR A 271 -4.79 -17.30 16.04
N ILE A 272 -3.89 -16.95 16.96
CA ILE A 272 -2.56 -16.41 16.59
C ILE A 272 -1.79 -17.44 15.75
N HIS A 273 -1.80 -18.72 16.18
CA HIS A 273 -1.15 -19.79 15.43
C HIS A 273 -1.80 -20.09 14.09
N ALA A 274 -3.12 -19.95 13.96
CA ALA A 274 -3.80 -20.11 12.67
C ALA A 274 -3.35 -19.05 11.67
N VAL A 275 -3.31 -17.77 12.08
CA VAL A 275 -2.81 -16.68 11.24
C VAL A 275 -1.32 -16.84 10.92
N GLU A 276 -0.50 -17.26 11.89
CA GLU A 276 0.92 -17.58 11.66
C GLU A 276 1.11 -18.68 10.61
N ALA A 277 0.33 -19.74 10.71
CA ALA A 277 0.41 -20.88 9.78
C ALA A 277 -0.03 -20.47 8.36
N ALA A 278 -1.10 -19.68 8.23
CA ALA A 278 -1.57 -19.16 6.95
C ALA A 278 -0.55 -18.20 6.33
N LEU A 279 0.06 -17.29 7.12
CA LEU A 279 1.12 -16.41 6.66
C LEU A 279 2.34 -17.19 6.18
N ARG A 280 2.77 -18.20 6.92
CA ARG A 280 3.87 -19.10 6.54
C ARG A 280 3.56 -19.83 5.23
N ASN A 281 2.33 -20.33 5.09
CA ASN A 281 1.89 -21.04 3.90
C ASN A 281 1.91 -20.15 2.67
N ILE A 282 1.38 -18.92 2.75
CA ILE A 282 1.33 -18.04 1.57
C ILE A 282 2.73 -17.56 1.15
N ILE A 283 3.66 -17.34 2.09
CA ILE A 283 5.08 -17.12 1.76
C ILE A 283 5.63 -18.32 0.96
N GLY A 284 5.30 -19.56 1.37
CA GLY A 284 5.65 -20.78 0.66
C GLY A 284 5.07 -20.83 -0.76
N ILE A 285 3.83 -20.39 -0.94
CA ILE A 285 3.19 -20.33 -2.27
C ILE A 285 3.96 -19.40 -3.21
N PHE A 286 4.36 -18.22 -2.75
CA PHE A 286 5.18 -17.31 -3.57
C PHE A 286 6.50 -17.94 -3.98
N THR A 287 7.22 -18.55 -3.04
CA THR A 287 8.55 -19.11 -3.32
C THR A 287 8.51 -20.38 -4.18
N ASP A 288 7.44 -21.19 -4.09
CA ASP A 288 7.41 -22.54 -4.66
C ASP A 288 6.46 -22.66 -5.88
N ARG A 289 5.54 -21.70 -6.10
CA ARG A 289 4.52 -21.76 -7.15
C ARG A 289 4.51 -20.52 -8.05
N ILE A 290 4.51 -19.32 -7.47
CA ILE A 290 4.30 -18.07 -8.19
C ILE A 290 5.61 -17.58 -8.82
N LEU A 291 6.73 -17.68 -8.11
CA LEU A 291 8.04 -17.32 -8.64
C LEU A 291 8.42 -18.20 -9.82
N ASN A 292 8.76 -17.59 -10.94
CA ASN A 292 9.35 -18.30 -12.07
C ASN A 292 10.87 -18.48 -11.85
N PRO A 293 11.36 -19.72 -11.63
CA PRO A 293 12.76 -19.95 -11.28
C PRO A 293 13.73 -19.68 -12.43
N ALA A 294 13.25 -19.57 -13.67
CA ALA A 294 14.07 -19.32 -14.84
C ALA A 294 14.26 -17.84 -15.16
N THR A 295 13.22 -17.03 -14.91
CA THR A 295 13.20 -15.59 -15.22
C THR A 295 13.33 -14.71 -14.00
N HIS A 296 13.00 -15.24 -12.83
CA HIS A 296 12.86 -14.58 -11.53
C HIS A 296 11.73 -13.53 -11.48
N HIS A 297 10.90 -13.44 -12.52
CA HIS A 297 9.62 -12.72 -12.51
C HIS A 297 8.54 -13.57 -11.85
N LEU A 298 7.42 -12.94 -11.50
CA LEU A 298 6.24 -13.65 -11.03
C LEU A 298 5.38 -14.08 -12.21
N ASP A 299 4.95 -15.35 -12.25
CA ASP A 299 3.89 -15.79 -13.16
C ASP A 299 2.55 -15.28 -12.61
N LEU A 300 1.66 -14.77 -13.49
CA LEU A 300 0.51 -13.99 -13.04
C LEU A 300 -0.77 -14.80 -12.83
N PHE A 301 -1.04 -15.81 -13.65
CA PHE A 301 -2.29 -16.55 -13.68
C PHE A 301 -2.07 -18.06 -13.67
N PHE A 302 -2.93 -18.80 -12.95
CA PHE A 302 -2.79 -20.23 -12.77
C PHE A 302 -4.15 -20.95 -12.77
N GLU A 303 -4.18 -22.17 -13.28
CA GLU A 303 -5.24 -23.12 -13.07
C GLU A 303 -5.29 -23.59 -11.59
N MET A 304 -6.33 -24.32 -11.21
CA MET A 304 -6.47 -24.84 -9.84
C MET A 304 -5.24 -25.63 -9.38
N ASP A 305 -4.65 -26.45 -10.24
CA ASP A 305 -3.50 -27.31 -9.98
C ASP A 305 -2.12 -26.61 -10.10
N TRP A 306 -2.13 -25.27 -10.20
CA TRP A 306 -0.95 -24.43 -10.45
C TRP A 306 -0.31 -24.57 -11.83
N THR A 307 -1.00 -25.21 -12.79
CA THR A 307 -0.60 -25.09 -14.18
C THR A 307 -0.64 -23.62 -14.60
N ARG A 308 0.47 -23.11 -15.10
CA ARG A 308 0.59 -21.71 -15.50
C ARG A 308 -0.35 -21.37 -16.63
N GLY A 309 -1.02 -20.24 -16.55
CA GLY A 309 -1.83 -19.68 -17.62
C GLY A 309 -0.99 -19.42 -18.87
N ALA A 310 -1.64 -19.45 -20.04
CA ALA A 310 -0.97 -19.13 -21.30
C ALA A 310 -0.58 -17.64 -21.33
N GLY A 311 0.59 -17.37 -21.89
CA GLY A 311 1.14 -16.02 -22.06
C GLY A 311 2.33 -15.73 -21.15
N HIS A 312 3.25 -14.91 -21.71
CA HIS A 312 4.46 -14.48 -21.00
C HIS A 312 4.36 -12.97 -20.74
N LEU A 313 3.63 -12.60 -19.67
CA LEU A 313 3.49 -11.23 -19.21
C LEU A 313 4.45 -11.02 -18.03
N GLU A 314 5.37 -10.06 -18.16
CA GLU A 314 6.23 -9.59 -17.07
C GLU A 314 5.64 -8.28 -16.51
N SER A 315 5.17 -8.29 -15.27
CA SER A 315 4.67 -7.08 -14.58
C SER A 315 5.73 -6.55 -13.61
N TYR A 316 6.48 -5.56 -14.04
CA TYR A 316 7.60 -5.00 -13.28
C TYR A 316 7.14 -4.32 -11.99
N GLY A 317 5.96 -3.70 -12.03
CA GLY A 317 5.33 -3.12 -10.84
C GLY A 317 5.03 -4.15 -9.77
N HIS A 318 4.42 -5.29 -10.14
CA HIS A 318 4.12 -6.36 -9.20
C HIS A 318 5.38 -7.10 -8.71
N ASP A 319 6.41 -7.24 -9.56
CA ASP A 319 7.67 -7.83 -9.13
C ASP A 319 8.31 -7.01 -8.01
N ILE A 320 8.49 -5.70 -8.23
CA ILE A 320 9.11 -4.85 -7.22
C ILE A 320 8.25 -4.74 -5.96
N GLU A 321 6.92 -4.69 -6.08
CA GLU A 321 5.99 -4.71 -4.95
C GLU A 321 6.11 -6.01 -4.16
N CYS A 322 6.05 -7.16 -4.82
CA CYS A 322 6.19 -8.47 -4.18
C CYS A 322 7.53 -8.61 -3.47
N SER A 323 8.62 -8.06 -4.02
CA SER A 323 9.95 -8.19 -3.43
C SER A 323 9.98 -7.67 -1.99
N TRP A 324 9.36 -6.52 -1.71
CA TRP A 324 9.37 -5.97 -0.37
C TRP A 324 8.23 -6.48 0.51
N LEU A 325 7.02 -6.75 -0.04
CA LEU A 325 5.90 -7.30 0.73
C LEU A 325 6.21 -8.72 1.25
N MET A 326 6.80 -9.57 0.42
CA MET A 326 7.23 -10.91 0.84
C MET A 326 8.34 -10.83 1.89
N HIS A 327 9.26 -9.88 1.77
CA HIS A 327 10.30 -9.66 2.77
C HIS A 327 9.70 -9.19 4.10
N GLU A 328 8.79 -8.23 4.06
CA GLU A 328 8.07 -7.75 5.25
C GLU A 328 7.31 -8.89 5.94
N ALA A 329 6.58 -9.71 5.18
CA ALA A 329 5.88 -10.87 5.72
C ALA A 329 6.81 -11.83 6.44
N ALA A 330 7.99 -12.11 5.87
CA ALA A 330 9.00 -12.96 6.48
C ALA A 330 9.63 -12.33 7.74
N LEU A 331 9.85 -11.01 7.74
CA LEU A 331 10.33 -10.26 8.91
C LEU A 331 9.31 -10.28 10.06
N VAL A 332 8.04 -10.08 9.74
CA VAL A 332 6.92 -10.11 10.70
C VAL A 332 6.73 -11.51 11.28
N LEU A 333 6.85 -12.53 10.46
CA LEU A 333 6.82 -13.93 10.91
C LEU A 333 7.96 -14.23 11.90
N GLY A 334 9.15 -13.65 11.68
CA GLY A 334 10.29 -13.73 12.58
C GLY A 334 10.99 -15.10 12.59
N ASP A 335 10.70 -15.95 11.62
CA ASP A 335 11.31 -17.26 11.50
C ASP A 335 12.59 -17.20 10.65
N ARG A 336 13.72 -17.59 11.27
CA ARG A 336 15.03 -17.50 10.63
C ARG A 336 15.20 -18.39 9.40
N GLU A 337 14.54 -19.55 9.37
CA GLU A 337 14.61 -20.46 8.21
C GLU A 337 13.85 -19.85 7.04
N VAL A 338 12.68 -19.27 7.30
CA VAL A 338 11.89 -18.56 6.29
C VAL A 338 12.66 -17.35 5.76
N LEU A 339 13.25 -16.53 6.62
CA LEU A 339 14.07 -15.39 6.20
C LEU A 339 15.23 -15.81 5.32
N ASN A 340 16.00 -16.84 5.71
CA ASN A 340 17.12 -17.34 4.92
C ASN A 340 16.70 -17.85 3.53
N LYS A 341 15.45 -18.36 3.38
CA LYS A 341 14.88 -18.76 2.09
C LYS A 341 14.43 -17.55 1.27
N VAL A 342 13.79 -16.57 1.91
CA VAL A 342 13.13 -15.43 1.27
C VAL A 342 14.12 -14.33 0.82
N GLU A 343 15.13 -13.99 1.65
CA GLU A 343 16.06 -12.88 1.35
C GLU A 343 16.76 -12.99 -0.02
N PRO A 344 17.28 -14.17 -0.46
CA PRO A 344 17.82 -14.30 -1.81
C PRO A 344 16.78 -14.09 -2.91
N ILE A 345 15.54 -14.56 -2.69
CA ILE A 345 14.45 -14.44 -3.65
C ILE A 345 14.01 -12.96 -3.79
N VAL A 346 13.90 -12.24 -2.69
CA VAL A 346 13.63 -10.80 -2.68
C VAL A 346 14.59 -10.04 -3.60
N ARG A 347 15.86 -10.32 -3.49
CA ARG A 347 16.89 -9.70 -4.35
C ARG A 347 16.73 -10.10 -5.81
N MET A 348 16.51 -11.38 -6.11
CA MET A 348 16.33 -11.86 -7.47
C MET A 348 15.11 -11.25 -8.16
N VAL A 349 13.97 -11.13 -7.44
CA VAL A 349 12.75 -10.53 -7.98
C VAL A 349 12.93 -9.01 -8.19
N ALA A 350 13.56 -8.31 -7.25
CA ALA A 350 13.89 -6.90 -7.41
C ALA A 350 14.85 -6.67 -8.60
N GLU A 351 15.87 -7.52 -8.76
CA GLU A 351 16.79 -7.46 -9.91
C GLU A 351 16.06 -7.75 -11.24
N ALA A 352 15.10 -8.68 -11.26
CA ALA A 352 14.30 -8.97 -12.46
C ALA A 352 13.47 -7.76 -12.89
N SER A 353 12.90 -7.00 -11.92
CA SER A 353 12.11 -5.79 -12.21
C SER A 353 12.93 -4.66 -12.84
N GLU A 354 14.29 -4.72 -12.80
CA GLU A 354 15.16 -3.72 -13.43
C GLU A 354 14.93 -3.56 -14.94
N LYS A 355 14.39 -4.58 -15.60
CA LYS A 355 14.02 -4.49 -17.02
C LYS A 355 13.01 -3.37 -17.31
N GLY A 356 12.15 -3.06 -16.32
CA GLY A 356 11.18 -1.97 -16.41
C GLY A 356 11.74 -0.59 -16.09
N LEU A 357 12.97 -0.49 -15.53
CA LEU A 357 13.55 0.78 -15.13
C LEU A 357 13.97 1.66 -16.31
N ARG A 358 13.66 2.95 -16.22
CA ARG A 358 14.11 3.99 -17.12
C ARG A 358 15.29 4.78 -16.53
N PRO A 359 16.06 5.49 -17.39
CA PRO A 359 17.22 6.26 -16.91
C PRO A 359 16.89 7.37 -15.90
N ASP A 360 15.65 7.87 -15.89
CA ASP A 360 15.16 8.88 -14.94
C ASP A 360 14.70 8.28 -13.60
N GLY A 361 14.80 6.95 -13.44
CA GLY A 361 14.41 6.23 -12.23
C GLY A 361 12.95 5.78 -12.24
N SER A 362 12.13 6.20 -13.19
CA SER A 362 10.77 5.68 -13.35
C SER A 362 10.76 4.23 -13.83
N MET A 363 9.63 3.54 -13.65
CA MET A 363 9.44 2.14 -14.06
C MET A 363 8.20 2.02 -14.93
N ILE A 364 8.32 1.35 -16.08
CA ILE A 364 7.17 1.01 -16.92
C ILE A 364 6.32 -0.07 -16.26
N HIS A 365 5.06 -0.17 -16.69
CA HIS A 365 4.10 -1.07 -16.05
C HIS A 365 4.41 -2.53 -16.31
N GLU A 366 4.36 -2.96 -17.59
CA GLU A 366 4.48 -4.37 -17.95
C GLU A 366 4.89 -4.59 -19.41
N ALA A 367 5.32 -5.80 -19.73
CA ALA A 367 5.62 -6.22 -21.10
C ALA A 367 5.06 -7.61 -21.38
N ASN A 368 4.35 -7.75 -22.49
CA ASN A 368 3.91 -9.03 -23.02
C ASN A 368 4.94 -9.56 -24.03
N LEU A 369 5.69 -10.57 -23.64
CA LEU A 369 6.80 -11.11 -24.42
C LEU A 369 6.33 -11.91 -25.64
N ASP A 370 5.09 -12.42 -25.65
CA ASP A 370 4.56 -13.18 -26.79
C ASP A 370 4.16 -12.27 -27.94
N THR A 371 3.59 -11.10 -27.61
CA THR A 371 3.11 -10.13 -28.59
C THR A 371 4.13 -9.03 -28.89
N GLY A 372 5.09 -8.83 -27.99
CA GLY A 372 6.02 -7.69 -27.99
C GLY A 372 5.35 -6.37 -27.60
N HIS A 373 4.11 -6.41 -27.07
CA HIS A 373 3.45 -5.22 -26.56
C HIS A 373 4.07 -4.82 -25.21
N VAL A 374 4.34 -3.54 -25.06
CA VAL A 374 4.83 -2.95 -23.80
C VAL A 374 3.83 -1.90 -23.37
N ASP A 375 3.29 -2.04 -22.17
CA ASP A 375 2.61 -0.95 -21.48
C ASP A 375 3.66 -0.10 -20.77
N ASP A 376 4.09 0.95 -21.46
CA ASP A 376 5.13 1.87 -21.00
C ASP A 376 4.57 3.15 -20.37
N ASP A 377 3.28 3.17 -20.05
CA ASP A 377 2.67 4.17 -19.19
C ASP A 377 3.27 4.12 -17.79
N LEU A 378 3.52 5.30 -17.22
CA LEU A 378 4.18 5.43 -15.93
C LEU A 378 3.13 5.64 -14.83
N HIS A 379 2.55 4.51 -14.42
CA HIS A 379 1.47 4.45 -13.43
C HIS A 379 1.93 4.89 -12.04
N TRP A 380 1.07 5.61 -11.31
CA TRP A 380 1.34 6.14 -9.95
C TRP A 380 1.74 5.04 -8.96
N TRP A 381 1.03 3.90 -9.00
CA TRP A 381 1.26 2.81 -8.06
C TRP A 381 2.60 2.10 -8.32
N VAL A 382 2.94 1.90 -9.58
CA VAL A 382 4.23 1.31 -9.97
C VAL A 382 5.39 2.17 -9.47
N GLN A 383 5.28 3.51 -9.59
CA GLN A 383 6.32 4.40 -9.08
C GLN A 383 6.40 4.38 -7.55
N ALA A 384 5.27 4.34 -6.85
CA ALA A 384 5.25 4.22 -5.39
C ALA A 384 5.93 2.93 -4.93
N GLU A 385 5.58 1.79 -5.54
CA GLU A 385 6.18 0.48 -5.21
C GLU A 385 7.66 0.40 -5.58
N ASN A 386 8.05 1.02 -6.68
CA ASN A 386 9.43 1.14 -7.13
C ASN A 386 10.30 1.85 -6.07
N VAL A 387 9.81 2.93 -5.47
CA VAL A 387 10.52 3.62 -4.37
C VAL A 387 10.68 2.70 -3.15
N VAL A 388 9.59 2.06 -2.69
CA VAL A 388 9.62 1.23 -1.47
C VAL A 388 10.50 0.00 -1.67
N GLY A 389 10.36 -0.68 -2.80
CA GLY A 389 11.13 -1.88 -3.10
C GLY A 389 12.64 -1.62 -3.13
N TRP A 390 13.09 -0.56 -3.85
CA TRP A 390 14.52 -0.21 -3.85
C TRP A 390 15.01 0.29 -2.49
N MET A 391 14.18 1.00 -1.73
CA MET A 391 14.54 1.39 -0.38
C MET A 391 14.68 0.17 0.54
N ASN A 392 13.86 -0.86 0.35
CA ASN A 392 13.98 -2.13 1.05
C ASN A 392 15.30 -2.84 0.74
N ILE A 393 15.69 -2.88 -0.55
CA ILE A 393 16.99 -3.45 -0.97
C ILE A 393 18.16 -2.67 -0.37
N TYR A 394 18.08 -1.33 -0.34
CA TYR A 394 19.11 -0.52 0.31
C TYR A 394 19.22 -0.83 1.81
N GLN A 395 18.09 -0.80 2.52
CA GLN A 395 18.06 -0.93 3.98
C GLN A 395 18.59 -2.27 4.47
N TYR A 396 18.18 -3.36 3.85
CA TYR A 396 18.47 -4.71 4.35
C TYR A 396 19.68 -5.37 3.71
N PHE A 397 20.07 -4.96 2.52
CA PHE A 397 21.18 -5.56 1.78
C PHE A 397 22.35 -4.59 1.50
N GLY A 398 22.22 -3.31 1.87
CA GLY A 398 23.31 -2.32 1.77
C GLY A 398 23.66 -1.91 0.34
N ASP A 399 22.74 -2.09 -0.64
CA ASP A 399 22.99 -1.71 -2.02
C ASP A 399 22.78 -0.20 -2.22
N GLU A 400 23.87 0.54 -2.33
CA GLU A 400 23.85 2.00 -2.56
C GLU A 400 23.19 2.40 -3.90
N LYS A 401 23.23 1.52 -4.91
CA LYS A 401 22.54 1.78 -6.18
C LYS A 401 21.02 1.74 -6.03
N ALA A 402 20.54 0.90 -5.13
CA ALA A 402 19.12 0.85 -4.82
C ALA A 402 18.63 2.16 -4.20
N LEU A 403 19.41 2.79 -3.32
CA LEU A 403 19.09 4.13 -2.83
C LEU A 403 19.03 5.17 -3.95
N ASP A 404 20.02 5.18 -4.87
CA ASP A 404 20.02 6.09 -6.03
C ASP A 404 18.75 5.91 -6.90
N ARG A 405 18.33 4.66 -7.13
CA ARG A 405 17.08 4.34 -7.85
C ARG A 405 15.84 4.89 -7.14
N ALA A 406 15.72 4.65 -5.84
CA ALA A 406 14.61 5.15 -5.03
C ALA A 406 14.54 6.69 -5.04
N VAL A 407 15.67 7.37 -4.90
CA VAL A 407 15.76 8.85 -4.93
C VAL A 407 15.36 9.39 -6.30
N ARG A 408 15.88 8.82 -7.40
CA ARG A 408 15.53 9.24 -8.77
C ARG A 408 14.05 9.03 -9.07
N CYS A 409 13.49 7.90 -8.64
CA CYS A 409 12.06 7.66 -8.80
C CYS A 409 11.23 8.67 -8.02
N TRP A 410 11.62 9.00 -6.79
CA TRP A 410 10.97 10.06 -6.02
C TRP A 410 11.06 11.43 -6.70
N ASP A 411 12.21 11.78 -7.28
CA ASP A 411 12.35 13.01 -8.07
C ASP A 411 11.44 12.99 -9.31
N TYR A 412 11.30 11.84 -9.97
CA TYR A 412 10.37 11.66 -11.08
C TYR A 412 8.92 11.88 -10.62
N ILE A 413 8.50 11.26 -9.51
CA ILE A 413 7.14 11.39 -8.94
C ILE A 413 6.82 12.86 -8.67
N LYS A 414 7.72 13.59 -7.98
CA LYS A 414 7.54 15.03 -7.67
C LYS A 414 7.35 15.87 -8.93
N ALA A 415 8.12 15.59 -9.96
CA ALA A 415 8.11 16.39 -11.19
C ALA A 415 6.95 16.05 -12.13
N ASN A 416 6.37 14.83 -12.04
CA ASN A 416 5.50 14.31 -13.09
C ASN A 416 4.13 13.80 -12.65
N LEU A 417 3.99 13.30 -11.41
CA LEU A 417 2.76 12.63 -10.99
C LEU A 417 1.95 13.43 -9.96
N ILE A 418 2.60 14.19 -9.08
CA ILE A 418 1.90 14.96 -8.04
C ILE A 418 1.15 16.12 -8.68
N ASP A 419 -0.16 16.21 -8.42
CA ASP A 419 -0.94 17.40 -8.75
C ASP A 419 -0.89 18.39 -7.57
N TYR A 420 0.00 19.37 -7.67
CA TYR A 420 0.16 20.38 -6.62
C TYR A 420 -0.98 21.42 -6.60
N GLU A 421 -1.76 21.52 -7.67
CA GLU A 421 -2.86 22.48 -7.76
C GLU A 421 -4.15 21.93 -7.15
N ASN A 422 -4.53 20.71 -7.55
CA ASN A 422 -5.80 20.10 -7.15
C ASN A 422 -5.68 19.06 -6.04
N GLY A 423 -4.47 18.65 -5.70
CA GLY A 423 -4.18 17.57 -4.75
C GLY A 423 -4.24 16.19 -5.38
N GLU A 424 -3.74 15.19 -4.68
CA GLU A 424 -3.57 13.81 -5.14
C GLU A 424 -2.55 13.69 -6.29
N TRP A 425 -2.32 12.49 -6.78
CA TRP A 425 -1.46 12.22 -7.93
C TRP A 425 -2.32 11.93 -9.15
N HIS A 426 -1.77 12.19 -10.35
CA HIS A 426 -2.37 11.71 -11.59
C HIS A 426 -2.26 10.18 -11.69
N TRP A 427 -3.12 9.56 -12.49
CA TRP A 427 -3.12 8.10 -12.71
C TRP A 427 -1.80 7.62 -13.33
N SER A 428 -1.41 8.22 -14.44
CA SER A 428 -0.15 7.92 -15.13
C SER A 428 0.31 9.08 -16.02
N ARG A 429 1.52 8.94 -16.50
CA ARG A 429 2.01 9.68 -17.67
C ARG A 429 2.27 8.75 -18.82
N HIS A 430 1.86 9.16 -20.00
CA HIS A 430 2.20 8.48 -21.24
C HIS A 430 3.70 8.67 -21.57
N PRO A 431 4.28 7.79 -22.42
CA PRO A 431 5.70 7.88 -22.79
C PRO A 431 6.13 9.20 -23.43
N ASP A 432 5.20 9.90 -24.08
CA ASP A 432 5.42 11.23 -24.67
C ASP A 432 5.41 12.38 -23.64
N GLY A 433 5.18 12.05 -22.35
CA GLY A 433 5.13 12.99 -21.25
C GLY A 433 3.76 13.65 -21.04
N THR A 434 2.73 13.32 -21.80
CA THR A 434 1.37 13.81 -21.57
C THR A 434 0.72 13.11 -20.36
N LEU A 435 -0.22 13.80 -19.70
CA LEU A 435 -0.98 13.23 -18.60
C LEU A 435 -2.08 12.30 -19.12
N ASN A 436 -2.25 11.18 -18.48
CA ASN A 436 -3.44 10.36 -18.63
C ASN A 436 -4.62 11.03 -17.89
N LEU A 437 -5.56 11.56 -18.63
CA LEU A 437 -6.80 12.17 -18.12
C LEU A 437 -8.04 11.33 -18.43
N VAL A 438 -7.85 10.14 -19.02
CA VAL A 438 -8.92 9.18 -19.31
C VAL A 438 -9.30 8.42 -18.07
N ASP A 439 -8.29 8.01 -17.31
CA ASP A 439 -8.47 7.28 -16.06
C ASP A 439 -8.73 8.22 -14.88
N ASP A 440 -9.31 7.67 -13.84
CA ASP A 440 -9.80 8.41 -12.69
C ASP A 440 -8.66 8.97 -11.83
N LYS A 441 -8.86 10.18 -11.33
CA LYS A 441 -7.99 10.74 -10.30
C LYS A 441 -8.19 10.08 -8.95
N ALA A 442 -9.43 9.74 -8.64
CA ALA A 442 -9.81 8.92 -7.48
C ALA A 442 -10.97 8.03 -7.88
N GLY A 443 -10.92 6.75 -7.56
CA GLY A 443 -11.94 5.81 -8.01
C GLY A 443 -11.77 4.42 -7.43
N PHE A 444 -12.46 3.46 -7.99
CA PHE A 444 -12.52 2.09 -7.52
C PHE A 444 -11.13 1.50 -7.24
N TRP A 445 -10.18 1.74 -8.16
CA TRP A 445 -8.80 1.23 -8.08
C TRP A 445 -7.82 2.27 -7.55
N LYS A 446 -7.99 3.53 -7.92
CA LYS A 446 -7.10 4.60 -7.50
C LYS A 446 -7.59 5.23 -6.20
N CYS A 447 -6.87 4.98 -5.16
CA CYS A 447 -7.15 5.37 -3.78
C CYS A 447 -5.85 5.81 -3.09
N PRO A 448 -5.88 6.34 -1.85
CA PRO A 448 -4.70 6.90 -1.20
C PRO A 448 -3.66 5.84 -0.76
N TYR A 449 -3.82 4.60 -1.14
CA TYR A 449 -3.09 3.47 -0.61
C TYR A 449 -1.61 3.44 -1.03
N HIS A 450 -1.28 3.24 -2.31
CA HIS A 450 0.12 3.08 -2.75
C HIS A 450 0.98 4.31 -2.44
N ASN A 451 0.48 5.49 -2.73
CA ASN A 451 1.22 6.74 -2.51
C ASN A 451 1.35 7.10 -1.03
N SER A 452 0.28 6.97 -0.21
CA SER A 452 0.42 7.20 1.23
C SER A 452 1.24 6.10 1.90
N ARG A 453 1.09 4.82 1.48
CA ARG A 453 1.89 3.71 1.99
C ARG A 453 3.38 3.94 1.72
N MET A 454 3.75 4.32 0.49
CA MET A 454 5.13 4.69 0.18
C MET A 454 5.66 5.76 1.14
N CYS A 455 4.90 6.84 1.34
CA CYS A 455 5.33 7.91 2.25
C CYS A 455 5.47 7.39 3.69
N LEU A 456 4.47 6.66 4.20
CA LEU A 456 4.45 6.14 5.58
C LEU A 456 5.57 5.13 5.81
N GLU A 457 5.79 4.20 4.88
CA GLU A 457 6.88 3.23 4.92
C GLU A 457 8.24 3.91 5.02
N ILE A 458 8.52 4.88 4.15
CA ILE A 458 9.81 5.57 4.16
C ILE A 458 9.97 6.42 5.43
N ILE A 459 8.90 7.05 5.92
CA ILE A 459 8.89 7.85 7.15
C ILE A 459 9.17 6.98 8.37
N GLU A 460 8.56 5.80 8.47
CA GLU A 460 8.65 4.88 9.62
C GLU A 460 9.98 4.12 9.67
N ARG A 461 10.59 3.81 8.53
CA ARG A 461 11.86 3.06 8.46
C ARG A 461 12.99 3.76 9.21
N GLU A 462 13.74 3.02 10.00
CA GLU A 462 15.01 3.47 10.61
C GLU A 462 16.14 3.34 9.60
N LEU A 463 16.49 4.45 8.94
CA LEU A 463 17.46 4.53 7.83
C LEU A 463 18.61 5.50 8.13
#